data_9300b5f8d33e0aae6cdeacd1c5f4393f
#
_entry.id   9300b5f8d33e0aae6cdeacd1c5f4393f
#
_cell.length_a   1.000
_cell.length_b   1.000
_cell.length_c   1.000
_cell.angle_alpha   90.00
_cell.angle_beta   90.00
_cell.angle_gamma   90.00
#
_symmetry.space_group_name_H-M   'P 1'
#
loop_
_entity.id
_entity.type
_entity.pdbx_description
1 polymer ?
#
loop_
_entity_poly.entity_id
_entity_poly.type
_entity_poly.pdbx_seq_one_letter_code
_entity_poly.pdbx_strand_id
1 'polypeptide(L)'
;MEKAYDPSKYEPTIRQLWEDNKSFALGSNNPDETKPPFTNIMPPPNANGSLHAGHLMYVTEDIMTRYARMQGRPTLWQPGTDHAGTETQFVFEKKLAAEGTSRHDLGQETFYSEVWDFVESQKGPIVEQMKLMGFSADWDKLKYTLDDDVVDVVLDTFQELLADGHIYRGNRIINWD
;
A
#
# COMPACT_ATOMS: atom_id res chain seq x y z
N MET A 1 17.22 -0.75 34.90
CA MET A 1 17.22 -0.77 33.43
C MET A 1 18.01 -2.00 32.99
N GLU A 2 17.44 -2.82 32.12
CA GLU A 2 18.18 -3.93 31.50
C GLU A 2 19.32 -3.38 30.65
N LYS A 3 20.44 -4.12 30.52
CA LYS A 3 21.62 -3.67 29.79
C LYS A 3 21.44 -3.64 28.28
N ALA A 4 20.49 -4.39 27.76
CA ALA A 4 20.19 -4.49 26.34
C ALA A 4 18.71 -4.25 26.09
N TYR A 5 18.37 -3.60 24.97
CA TYR A 5 17.01 -3.46 24.50
C TYR A 5 16.50 -4.80 23.97
N ASP A 6 15.35 -5.24 24.43
CA ASP A 6 14.66 -6.44 23.94
C ASP A 6 13.42 -6.00 23.12
N PRO A 7 13.49 -6.04 21.79
CA PRO A 7 12.36 -5.61 20.95
C PRO A 7 11.11 -6.46 21.17
N SER A 8 11.26 -7.77 21.41
CA SER A 8 10.13 -8.67 21.61
C SER A 8 9.31 -8.35 22.85
N LYS A 9 9.94 -7.73 23.85
CA LYS A 9 9.32 -7.34 25.11
C LYS A 9 8.61 -5.97 25.03
N TYR A 10 9.18 -5.01 24.30
CA TYR A 10 8.72 -3.63 24.34
C TYR A 10 7.90 -3.20 23.11
N GLU A 11 8.27 -3.63 21.92
CA GLU A 11 7.63 -3.17 20.69
C GLU A 11 6.15 -3.52 20.56
N PRO A 12 5.67 -4.71 20.98
CA PRO A 12 4.23 -5.00 20.92
C PRO A 12 3.40 -4.03 21.75
N THR A 13 3.88 -3.67 22.97
CA THR A 13 3.19 -2.72 23.85
C THR A 13 3.20 -1.30 23.26
N ILE A 14 4.32 -0.89 22.65
CA ILE A 14 4.43 0.43 22.02
C ILE A 14 3.50 0.53 20.81
N ARG A 15 3.44 -0.52 19.97
CA ARG A 15 2.51 -0.55 18.83
C ARG A 15 1.07 -0.44 19.28
N GLN A 16 0.68 -1.22 20.29
CA GLN A 16 -0.67 -1.16 20.83
C GLN A 16 -1.00 0.24 21.34
N LEU A 17 -0.05 0.90 22.02
CA LEU A 17 -0.22 2.28 22.48
C LEU A 17 -0.45 3.26 21.31
N TRP A 18 0.26 3.10 20.20
CA TRP A 18 0.07 3.93 19.01
C TRP A 18 -1.29 3.71 18.34
N GLU A 19 -1.75 2.47 18.29
CA GLU A 19 -3.06 2.10 17.74
C GLU A 19 -4.20 2.65 18.62
N ASP A 20 -4.15 2.39 19.93
CA ASP A 20 -5.17 2.83 20.90
C ASP A 20 -5.33 4.36 20.91
N ASN A 21 -4.23 5.09 20.80
CA ASN A 21 -4.24 6.55 20.78
C ASN A 21 -4.37 7.15 19.39
N LYS A 22 -4.48 6.35 18.34
CA LYS A 22 -4.47 6.81 16.93
C LYS A 22 -3.35 7.82 16.66
N SER A 23 -2.14 7.51 17.18
CA SER A 23 -1.02 8.45 17.26
C SER A 23 -0.58 9.01 15.89
N PHE A 24 -0.91 8.34 14.80
CA PHE A 24 -0.52 8.72 13.44
C PHE A 24 -1.68 9.19 12.56
N ALA A 25 -2.90 9.22 13.10
CA ALA A 25 -4.06 9.72 12.38
C ALA A 25 -3.92 11.22 12.04
N LEU A 26 -4.52 11.64 10.94
CA LEU A 26 -4.60 13.05 10.58
C LEU A 26 -5.27 13.84 11.73
N GLY A 27 -4.64 14.94 12.13
CA GLY A 27 -5.10 15.76 13.25
C GLY A 27 -4.67 15.24 14.63
N SER A 28 -3.97 14.09 14.72
CA SER A 28 -3.38 13.65 15.98
C SER A 28 -2.30 14.62 16.47
N ASN A 29 -2.04 14.62 17.79
CA ASN A 29 -1.01 15.44 18.44
C ASN A 29 -1.22 16.96 18.35
N ASN A 30 -2.47 17.42 18.20
CA ASN A 30 -2.86 18.85 18.20
C ASN A 30 -1.96 19.70 17.27
N PRO A 31 -1.98 19.46 15.97
CA PRO A 31 -1.16 20.23 15.04
C PRO A 31 -1.56 21.71 15.04
N ASP A 32 -0.61 22.57 14.70
CA ASP A 32 -0.84 23.99 14.47
C ASP A 32 -1.43 24.20 13.06
N GLU A 33 -2.75 24.39 13.00
CA GLU A 33 -3.50 24.55 11.75
C GLU A 33 -3.10 25.81 10.95
N THR A 34 -2.31 26.71 11.52
CA THR A 34 -1.78 27.89 10.81
C THR A 34 -0.55 27.55 9.96
N LYS A 35 0.06 26.38 10.20
CA LYS A 35 1.23 25.92 9.46
C LYS A 35 0.81 25.22 8.16
N PRO A 36 1.65 25.30 7.11
CA PRO A 36 1.37 24.58 5.88
C PRO A 36 1.32 23.05 6.14
N PRO A 37 0.29 22.35 5.65
CA PRO A 37 0.18 20.91 5.84
C PRO A 37 1.33 20.16 5.16
N PHE A 38 1.59 18.95 5.61
CA PHE A 38 2.48 18.00 4.95
C PHE A 38 1.71 16.72 4.63
N THR A 39 1.65 16.38 3.36
CA THR A 39 1.02 15.15 2.90
C THR A 39 2.02 14.34 2.10
N ASN A 40 2.12 13.07 2.40
CA ASN A 40 2.89 12.10 1.67
C ASN A 40 2.02 10.90 1.30
N ILE A 41 2.20 10.36 0.09
CA ILE A 41 1.51 9.16 -0.37
C ILE A 41 2.56 8.04 -0.41
N MET A 42 2.29 6.96 0.33
CA MET A 42 3.13 5.77 0.29
C MET A 42 3.01 5.14 -1.10
N PRO A 43 4.11 4.92 -1.84
CA PRO A 43 4.08 4.05 -3.02
C PRO A 43 3.54 2.67 -2.61
N PRO A 44 2.37 2.26 -3.10
CA PRO A 44 1.68 1.10 -2.54
C PRO A 44 2.44 -0.20 -2.88
N PRO A 45 2.80 -1.04 -1.90
CA PRO A 45 3.41 -2.33 -2.18
C PRO A 45 2.41 -3.28 -2.82
N ASN A 46 2.91 -4.17 -3.70
CA ASN A 46 2.11 -5.20 -4.34
C ASN A 46 1.55 -6.18 -3.31
N ALA A 47 0.23 -6.38 -3.30
CA ALA A 47 -0.45 -7.31 -2.39
C ALA A 47 -0.33 -8.77 -2.88
N ASN A 48 0.88 -9.21 -3.21
CA ASN A 48 1.14 -10.55 -3.76
C ASN A 48 2.34 -11.26 -3.11
N GLY A 49 2.85 -10.71 -2.00
CA GLY A 49 4.00 -11.29 -1.31
C GLY A 49 4.42 -10.51 -0.06
N SER A 50 5.66 -10.69 0.35
CA SER A 50 6.24 -10.03 1.51
C SER A 50 7.05 -8.81 1.12
N LEU A 51 7.29 -7.90 2.09
CA LEU A 51 8.22 -6.80 1.93
C LEU A 51 9.63 -7.32 1.60
N HIS A 52 10.36 -6.59 0.80
CA HIS A 52 11.76 -6.84 0.45
C HIS A 52 12.60 -5.57 0.60
N ALA A 53 13.92 -5.65 0.37
CA ALA A 53 14.84 -4.53 0.60
C ALA A 53 14.45 -3.23 -0.14
N GLY A 54 13.77 -3.31 -1.29
CA GLY A 54 13.27 -2.13 -2.02
C GLY A 54 12.29 -1.28 -1.21
N HIS A 55 11.56 -1.87 -0.28
CA HIS A 55 10.61 -1.16 0.58
C HIS A 55 11.28 -0.34 1.70
N LEU A 56 12.63 -0.40 1.83
CA LEU A 56 13.36 0.48 2.75
C LEU A 56 13.21 1.97 2.39
N MET A 57 12.74 2.30 1.19
CA MET A 57 12.36 3.67 0.82
C MET A 57 11.36 4.28 1.80
N TYR A 58 10.44 3.48 2.36
CA TYR A 58 9.46 3.95 3.35
C TYR A 58 10.09 4.51 4.62
N VAL A 59 11.32 4.09 4.97
CA VAL A 59 12.05 4.66 6.11
C VAL A 59 12.33 6.15 5.87
N THR A 60 12.70 6.53 4.66
CA THR A 60 12.92 7.94 4.31
C THR A 60 11.62 8.74 4.38
N GLU A 61 10.53 8.18 3.87
CA GLU A 61 9.20 8.80 3.95
C GLU A 61 8.72 8.95 5.39
N ASP A 62 8.96 7.94 6.23
CA ASP A 62 8.61 7.97 7.65
C ASP A 62 9.41 9.05 8.41
N ILE A 63 10.71 9.19 8.11
CA ILE A 63 11.55 10.27 8.68
C ILE A 63 10.97 11.64 8.33
N MET A 64 10.64 11.88 7.07
CA MET A 64 10.04 13.15 6.62
C MET A 64 8.69 13.43 7.31
N THR A 65 7.86 12.40 7.40
CA THR A 65 6.54 12.47 8.03
C THR A 65 6.64 12.77 9.53
N ARG A 66 7.52 12.06 10.24
CA ARG A 66 7.78 12.30 11.68
C ARG A 66 8.36 13.68 11.91
N TYR A 67 9.27 14.13 11.07
CA TYR A 67 9.84 15.46 11.16
C TYR A 67 8.79 16.56 10.98
N ALA A 68 7.88 16.42 10.02
CA ALA A 68 6.77 17.34 9.84
C ALA A 68 5.84 17.39 11.08
N ARG A 69 5.54 16.23 11.69
CA ARG A 69 4.79 16.17 12.96
C ARG A 69 5.52 16.86 14.11
N MET A 70 6.84 16.64 14.23
CA MET A 70 7.66 17.32 15.26
C MET A 70 7.68 18.84 15.08
N GLN A 71 7.53 19.34 13.85
CA GLN A 71 7.35 20.76 13.57
C GLN A 71 5.94 21.26 13.91
N GLY A 72 5.03 20.40 14.34
CA GLY A 72 3.63 20.73 14.63
C GLY A 72 2.79 21.01 13.39
N ARG A 73 3.16 20.50 12.21
CA ARG A 73 2.38 20.66 10.98
C ARG A 73 1.22 19.66 10.94
N PRO A 74 0.04 20.03 10.40
CA PRO A 74 -0.96 19.03 10.01
C PRO A 74 -0.34 18.04 9.03
N THR A 75 -0.32 16.75 9.40
CA THR A 75 0.49 15.77 8.67
C THR A 75 -0.32 14.51 8.36
N LEU A 76 -0.33 14.13 7.09
CA LEU A 76 -0.90 12.88 6.61
C LEU A 76 0.17 12.07 5.85
N TRP A 77 0.37 10.83 6.25
CA TRP A 77 1.02 9.82 5.42
C TRP A 77 -0.02 8.79 5.02
N GLN A 78 -0.45 8.85 3.77
CA GLN A 78 -1.51 8.01 3.20
C GLN A 78 -0.93 6.64 2.83
N PRO A 79 -1.29 5.55 3.52
CA PRO A 79 -0.86 4.21 3.14
C PRO A 79 -1.73 3.62 2.03
N GLY A 80 -1.16 2.67 1.29
CA GLY A 80 -1.87 1.92 0.27
C GLY A 80 -1.27 0.55 0.02
N THR A 81 -2.00 -0.29 -0.73
CA THR A 81 -1.53 -1.54 -1.33
C THR A 81 -1.94 -1.60 -2.79
N ASP A 82 -1.13 -2.26 -3.62
CA ASP A 82 -1.36 -2.36 -5.07
C ASP A 82 -1.81 -3.76 -5.46
N HIS A 83 -2.76 -3.85 -6.39
CA HIS A 83 -3.20 -5.11 -6.99
C HIS A 83 -2.16 -5.71 -7.95
N ALA A 84 -1.23 -4.89 -8.48
CA ALA A 84 -0.11 -5.27 -9.35
C ALA A 84 -0.47 -6.06 -10.64
N GLY A 85 -1.73 -6.23 -10.96
CA GLY A 85 -2.24 -6.80 -12.21
C GLY A 85 -1.49 -8.04 -12.71
N THR A 86 -0.70 -7.87 -13.78
CA THR A 86 0.05 -8.94 -14.45
C THR A 86 1.03 -9.67 -13.51
N GLU A 87 1.68 -8.97 -12.60
CA GLU A 87 2.64 -9.59 -11.67
C GLU A 87 1.93 -10.51 -10.68
N THR A 88 0.80 -10.09 -10.15
CA THR A 88 -0.05 -10.92 -9.28
C THR A 88 -0.55 -12.15 -9.99
N GLN A 89 -1.02 -11.99 -11.24
CA GLN A 89 -1.39 -13.13 -12.08
C GLN A 89 -0.22 -14.12 -12.24
N PHE A 90 0.97 -13.62 -12.55
CA PHE A 90 2.16 -14.48 -12.72
C PHE A 90 2.54 -15.23 -11.43
N VAL A 91 2.48 -14.58 -10.29
CA VAL A 91 2.73 -15.22 -8.98
C VAL A 91 1.69 -16.32 -8.73
N PHE A 92 0.43 -16.05 -9.02
CA PHE A 92 -0.65 -17.02 -8.86
C PHE A 92 -0.55 -18.19 -9.84
N GLU A 93 -0.20 -17.95 -11.11
CA GLU A 93 0.05 -19.01 -12.08
C GLU A 93 1.19 -19.94 -11.67
N LYS A 94 2.25 -19.42 -11.05
CA LYS A 94 3.31 -20.26 -10.47
C LYS A 94 2.79 -21.17 -9.36
N LYS A 95 1.89 -20.67 -8.51
CA LYS A 95 1.23 -21.48 -7.48
C LYS A 95 0.43 -22.60 -8.12
N LEU A 96 -0.42 -22.31 -9.11
CA LEU A 96 -1.22 -23.29 -9.83
C LEU A 96 -0.33 -24.36 -10.48
N ALA A 97 0.77 -23.96 -11.12
CA ALA A 97 1.70 -24.90 -11.74
C ALA A 97 2.34 -25.85 -10.71
N ALA A 98 2.63 -25.37 -9.49
CA ALA A 98 3.12 -26.22 -8.41
C ALA A 98 2.06 -27.22 -7.90
N GLU A 99 0.78 -26.88 -8.03
CA GLU A 99 -0.37 -27.73 -7.72
C GLU A 99 -0.79 -28.65 -8.88
N GLY A 100 -0.11 -28.55 -10.04
CA GLY A 100 -0.32 -29.40 -11.22
C GLY A 100 -1.51 -28.97 -12.08
N THR A 101 -1.95 -27.70 -11.97
CA THR A 101 -3.04 -27.13 -12.77
C THR A 101 -2.61 -25.83 -13.44
N SER A 102 -3.48 -25.26 -14.26
CA SER A 102 -3.22 -24.02 -15.00
C SER A 102 -4.47 -23.15 -15.09
N ARG A 103 -4.29 -21.87 -15.42
CA ARG A 103 -5.40 -20.96 -15.68
C ARG A 103 -6.34 -21.42 -16.80
N HIS A 104 -5.82 -22.20 -17.75
CA HIS A 104 -6.62 -22.74 -18.86
C HIS A 104 -7.54 -23.88 -18.40
N ASP A 105 -7.12 -24.65 -17.38
CA ASP A 105 -7.91 -25.73 -16.81
C ASP A 105 -9.06 -25.17 -15.95
N LEU A 106 -8.83 -24.04 -15.26
CA LEU A 106 -9.82 -23.38 -14.42
C LEU A 106 -10.87 -22.60 -15.23
N GLY A 107 -10.48 -22.04 -16.37
CA GLY A 107 -11.29 -21.08 -17.11
C GLY A 107 -11.26 -19.67 -16.47
N GLN A 108 -11.75 -18.68 -17.22
CA GLN A 108 -11.57 -17.26 -16.87
C GLN A 108 -12.24 -16.85 -15.55
N GLU A 109 -13.50 -17.26 -15.34
CA GLU A 109 -14.26 -16.83 -14.16
C GLU A 109 -13.70 -17.42 -12.87
N THR A 110 -13.40 -18.72 -12.86
CA THR A 110 -12.80 -19.39 -11.69
C THR A 110 -11.42 -18.83 -11.40
N PHE A 111 -10.59 -18.68 -12.44
CA PHE A 111 -9.25 -18.09 -12.30
C PHE A 111 -9.31 -16.70 -11.68
N TYR A 112 -10.22 -15.83 -12.15
CA TYR A 112 -10.40 -14.49 -11.60
C TYR A 112 -10.79 -14.52 -10.11
N SER A 113 -11.76 -15.35 -9.75
CA SER A 113 -12.20 -15.50 -8.36
C SER A 113 -11.08 -16.00 -7.45
N GLU A 114 -10.31 -17.00 -7.89
CA GLU A 114 -9.20 -17.54 -7.10
C GLU A 114 -8.03 -16.55 -6.96
N VAL A 115 -7.72 -15.75 -7.99
CA VAL A 115 -6.73 -14.67 -7.90
C VAL A 115 -7.20 -13.60 -6.91
N TRP A 116 -8.48 -13.25 -6.93
CA TRP A 116 -9.06 -12.31 -5.98
C TRP A 116 -8.89 -12.80 -4.54
N ASP A 117 -9.29 -14.03 -4.25
CA ASP A 117 -9.17 -14.65 -2.93
C ASP A 117 -7.70 -14.73 -2.48
N PHE A 118 -6.79 -15.04 -3.41
CA PHE A 118 -5.36 -15.04 -3.15
C PHE A 118 -4.88 -13.65 -2.71
N VAL A 119 -5.22 -12.59 -3.43
CA VAL A 119 -4.83 -11.22 -3.09
C VAL A 119 -5.41 -10.80 -1.74
N GLU A 120 -6.70 -11.08 -1.49
CA GLU A 120 -7.32 -10.79 -0.19
C GLU A 120 -6.57 -11.45 0.97
N SER A 121 -6.09 -12.67 0.77
CA SER A 121 -5.28 -13.37 1.77
C SER A 121 -3.89 -12.74 2.01
N GLN A 122 -3.34 -11.99 1.04
CA GLN A 122 -2.00 -11.39 1.13
C GLN A 122 -2.01 -9.94 1.64
N LYS A 123 -3.11 -9.20 1.48
CA LYS A 123 -3.21 -7.79 1.92
C LYS A 123 -2.94 -7.61 3.41
N GLY A 124 -3.55 -8.42 4.25
CA GLY A 124 -3.36 -8.36 5.70
C GLY A 124 -1.90 -8.54 6.12
N PRO A 125 -1.23 -9.63 5.75
CA PRO A 125 0.17 -9.87 6.09
C PRO A 125 1.14 -8.76 5.70
N ILE A 126 1.02 -8.16 4.51
CA ILE A 126 1.94 -7.09 4.09
C ILE A 126 1.73 -5.80 4.89
N VAL A 127 0.49 -5.45 5.21
CA VAL A 127 0.17 -4.31 6.07
C VAL A 127 0.72 -4.53 7.48
N GLU A 128 0.59 -5.74 8.03
CA GLU A 128 1.16 -6.07 9.34
C GLU A 128 2.69 -5.99 9.34
N GLN A 129 3.36 -6.40 8.27
CA GLN A 129 4.81 -6.22 8.14
C GLN A 129 5.21 -4.74 8.17
N MET A 130 4.46 -3.87 7.49
CA MET A 130 4.70 -2.41 7.53
C MET A 130 4.49 -1.83 8.92
N LYS A 131 3.45 -2.26 9.64
CA LYS A 131 3.22 -1.87 11.03
C LYS A 131 4.31 -2.40 11.96
N LEU A 132 4.82 -3.62 11.73
CA LEU A 132 5.96 -4.19 12.48
C LEU A 132 7.24 -3.39 12.30
N MET A 133 7.46 -2.82 11.10
CA MET A 133 8.56 -1.89 10.85
C MET A 133 8.41 -0.55 11.57
N GLY A 134 7.26 -0.31 12.20
CA GLY A 134 6.98 0.92 12.95
C GLY A 134 6.65 2.12 12.08
N PHE A 135 6.25 1.93 10.82
CA PHE A 135 5.89 3.03 9.93
C PHE A 135 4.69 3.82 10.46
N SER A 136 4.84 5.13 10.50
CA SER A 136 3.87 6.05 11.12
C SER A 136 2.81 6.56 10.14
N ALA A 137 2.28 5.67 9.30
CA ALA A 137 1.19 6.01 8.39
C ALA A 137 -0.17 6.05 9.10
N ASP A 138 -1.13 6.74 8.51
CA ASP A 138 -2.53 6.76 9.00
C ASP A 138 -3.25 5.50 8.51
N TRP A 139 -3.12 4.41 9.27
CA TRP A 139 -3.63 3.09 8.89
C TRP A 139 -5.16 3.03 8.78
N ASP A 140 -5.89 3.95 9.41
CA ASP A 140 -7.36 4.07 9.25
C ASP A 140 -7.74 4.54 7.83
N LYS A 141 -6.78 5.10 7.10
CA LYS A 141 -6.94 5.59 5.71
C LYS A 141 -6.30 4.68 4.67
N LEU A 142 -5.97 3.43 5.03
CA LEU A 142 -5.41 2.48 4.07
C LEU A 142 -6.32 2.38 2.84
N LYS A 143 -5.71 2.47 1.65
CA LYS A 143 -6.38 2.29 0.35
C LYS A 143 -5.78 1.12 -0.41
N TYR A 144 -6.65 0.43 -1.14
CA TYR A 144 -6.26 -0.56 -2.12
C TYR A 144 -6.57 -0.03 -3.53
N THR A 145 -5.71 -0.30 -4.48
CA THR A 145 -5.86 0.26 -5.85
C THR A 145 -7.10 -0.22 -6.59
N LEU A 146 -7.81 -1.26 -6.10
CA LEU A 146 -9.12 -1.70 -6.61
C LEU A 146 -10.26 -1.42 -5.64
N ASP A 147 -10.09 -0.55 -4.63
CA ASP A 147 -11.24 -0.03 -3.88
C ASP A 147 -12.18 0.73 -4.85
N ASP A 148 -13.48 0.60 -4.67
CA ASP A 148 -14.49 1.14 -5.59
C ASP A 148 -14.28 2.65 -5.84
N ASP A 149 -14.05 3.42 -4.78
CA ASP A 149 -13.82 4.87 -4.87
C ASP A 149 -12.52 5.23 -5.60
N VAL A 150 -11.51 4.37 -5.55
CA VAL A 150 -10.25 4.56 -6.30
C VAL A 150 -10.47 4.25 -7.78
N VAL A 151 -11.18 3.17 -8.07
CA VAL A 151 -11.52 2.78 -9.46
C VAL A 151 -12.36 3.86 -10.13
N ASP A 152 -13.37 4.41 -9.44
CA ASP A 152 -14.21 5.49 -9.96
C ASP A 152 -13.38 6.71 -10.35
N VAL A 153 -12.49 7.17 -9.46
CA VAL A 153 -11.59 8.31 -9.75
C VAL A 153 -10.67 8.03 -10.94
N VAL A 154 -10.16 6.81 -11.07
CA VAL A 154 -9.32 6.42 -12.22
C VAL A 154 -10.11 6.49 -13.52
N LEU A 155 -11.34 5.97 -13.54
CA LEU A 155 -12.19 5.98 -14.72
C LEU A 155 -12.61 7.40 -15.11
N ASP A 156 -13.00 8.24 -14.16
CA ASP A 156 -13.34 9.63 -14.40
C ASP A 156 -12.14 10.41 -14.97
N THR A 157 -10.97 10.27 -14.35
CA THR A 157 -9.74 10.89 -14.84
C THR A 157 -9.39 10.44 -16.25
N PHE A 158 -9.56 9.15 -16.56
CA PHE A 158 -9.34 8.64 -17.92
C PHE A 158 -10.29 9.29 -18.94
N GLN A 159 -11.57 9.42 -18.59
CA GLN A 159 -12.57 10.04 -19.45
C GLN A 159 -12.28 11.53 -19.70
N GLU A 160 -11.89 12.28 -18.66
CA GLU A 160 -11.51 13.68 -18.77
C GLU A 160 -10.28 13.85 -19.70
N LEU A 161 -9.22 13.07 -19.48
CA LEU A 161 -8.02 13.11 -20.30
C LEU A 161 -8.28 12.72 -21.76
N LEU A 162 -9.24 11.81 -22.01
CA LEU A 162 -9.66 11.45 -23.36
C LEU A 162 -10.44 12.60 -24.01
N ALA A 163 -11.35 13.23 -23.28
CA ALA A 163 -12.14 14.38 -23.77
C ALA A 163 -11.25 15.59 -24.11
N ASP A 164 -10.21 15.83 -23.30
CA ASP A 164 -9.23 16.90 -23.51
C ASP A 164 -8.19 16.59 -24.61
N GLY A 165 -8.22 15.38 -25.17
CA GLY A 165 -7.32 14.96 -26.26
C GLY A 165 -5.90 14.60 -25.78
N HIS A 166 -5.67 14.46 -24.48
CA HIS A 166 -4.38 14.04 -23.92
C HIS A 166 -4.13 12.54 -24.09
N ILE A 167 -5.19 11.75 -24.17
CA ILE A 167 -5.16 10.32 -24.44
C ILE A 167 -5.80 10.04 -25.79
N TYR A 168 -5.15 9.19 -26.59
CA TYR A 168 -5.67 8.72 -27.87
C TYR A 168 -5.20 7.29 -28.17
N ARG A 169 -5.96 6.57 -28.98
CA ARG A 169 -5.56 5.25 -29.48
C ARG A 169 -4.74 5.38 -30.77
N GLY A 170 -3.54 4.83 -30.77
CA GLY A 170 -2.65 4.83 -31.93
C GLY A 170 -1.77 3.59 -31.99
N ASN A 171 -1.32 3.25 -33.22
CA ASN A 171 -0.38 2.17 -33.43
C ASN A 171 1.05 2.73 -33.39
N ARG A 172 1.92 2.09 -32.60
CA ARG A 172 3.35 2.46 -32.50
C ARG A 172 4.20 1.20 -32.51
N ILE A 173 5.41 1.33 -33.07
CA ILE A 173 6.44 0.31 -32.91
C ILE A 173 7.05 0.47 -31.51
N ILE A 174 7.14 -0.63 -30.77
CA ILE A 174 7.73 -0.69 -29.44
C ILE A 174 8.78 -1.79 -29.40
N ASN A 175 9.76 -1.65 -28.51
CA ASN A 175 10.64 -2.76 -28.17
C ASN A 175 9.84 -3.75 -27.32
N TRP A 176 9.96 -5.03 -27.67
CA TRP A 176 9.30 -6.12 -26.98
C TRP A 176 10.35 -7.16 -26.58
N ASP A 177 10.35 -7.60 -25.29
CA ASP A 177 11.19 -8.68 -24.77
C ASP A 177 10.53 -10.04 -24.93
#